data_84a16f09ea6b83c21072009c8832afd9
#
_entry.id   84a16f09ea6b83c21072009c8832afd9
#
_cell.length_a   1.000
_cell.length_b   1.000
_cell.length_c   1.000
_cell.angle_alpha   90.00
_cell.angle_beta   90.00
_cell.angle_gamma   90.00
#
_symmetry.space_group_name_H-M   'P 1'
#
loop_
_entity.id
_entity.type
_entity.pdbx_description
1 polymer ?
#
loop_
_entity_poly.entity_id
_entity_poly.type
_entity_poly.pdbx_seq_one_letter_code
_entity_poly.pdbx_strand_id
1 'polypeptide(L)'
;MSIIGTVIFVLLSTITLNFLFKKYNILIDQVNISKHKNFIQNKKTPLSGGLVIFLALFYFLPESYKYFTIIMFIIFLSGLLSDLNILHVPLFRIFFQTIVVIIYLVLFDNFITSIRINFFDNLLNIFIIKLIFSIFCILILINGTNFMDGVNTLVVGYFILVLFNILYLSEINDLKLDHFLVTICILVLFLIYLFNFFGLMFLGDSGSYLISFIAGVTMINFSNNNDLVSPYYIAAILWYPAYENLFSIIRKLIFKKSPSNPDNEHLHQLIYIFLKKNIKKNNFFSNSLTGILICIYNLIYFNLIFNYFSNTKILVFSILFNVTLYNITFIFLNKFQKKLIL
;
A
#
# COMPACT_ATOMS: atom_id res chain seq x y z
N MET A 1 5.65 15.67 -21.17
CA MET A 1 5.23 16.11 -19.82
C MET A 1 6.37 16.86 -19.15
N SER A 2 6.16 18.07 -18.64
CA SER A 2 7.20 18.75 -17.88
C SER A 2 7.14 18.32 -16.41
N ILE A 3 8.23 17.78 -15.89
CA ILE A 3 8.37 17.43 -14.47
C ILE A 3 7.99 18.64 -13.60
N ILE A 4 8.41 19.84 -14.01
CA ILE A 4 8.09 21.09 -13.31
C ILE A 4 6.57 21.31 -13.22
N GLY A 5 5.82 21.06 -14.30
CA GLY A 5 4.36 21.19 -14.29
C GLY A 5 3.68 20.24 -13.31
N THR A 6 4.15 18.98 -13.24
CA THR A 6 3.63 18.01 -12.25
C THR A 6 3.92 18.44 -10.81
N VAL A 7 5.15 18.90 -10.55
CA VAL A 7 5.53 19.40 -9.22
C VAL A 7 4.65 20.58 -8.79
N ILE A 8 4.51 21.58 -9.65
CA ILE A 8 3.67 22.76 -9.36
C ILE A 8 2.21 22.34 -9.12
N PHE A 9 1.65 21.49 -9.98
CA PHE A 9 0.26 21.02 -9.85
C PHE A 9 0.03 20.29 -8.53
N VAL A 10 0.90 19.34 -8.16
CA VAL A 10 0.77 18.57 -6.91
C VAL A 10 0.93 19.48 -5.69
N LEU A 11 1.87 20.41 -5.70
CA LEU A 11 2.05 21.36 -4.60
C LEU A 11 0.82 22.26 -4.44
N LEU A 12 0.34 22.87 -5.53
CA LEU A 12 -0.83 23.75 -5.49
C LEU A 12 -2.10 22.98 -5.06
N SER A 13 -2.35 21.81 -5.64
CA SER A 13 -3.51 20.99 -5.28
C SER A 13 -3.44 20.55 -3.81
N THR A 14 -2.28 20.16 -3.30
CA THR A 14 -2.11 19.81 -1.88
C THR A 14 -2.39 20.99 -0.96
N ILE A 15 -1.84 22.16 -1.25
CA ILE A 15 -2.03 23.36 -0.42
C ILE A 15 -3.50 23.79 -0.43
N THR A 16 -4.11 23.86 -1.62
CA THR A 16 -5.51 24.30 -1.77
C THR A 16 -6.49 23.33 -1.12
N LEU A 17 -6.34 22.02 -1.34
CA LEU A 17 -7.21 21.02 -0.73
C LEU A 17 -7.06 20.99 0.80
N ASN A 18 -5.84 21.05 1.30
CA ASN A 18 -5.62 21.09 2.75
C ASN A 18 -6.24 22.34 3.39
N PHE A 19 -6.15 23.48 2.72
CA PHE A 19 -6.80 24.72 3.19
C PHE A 19 -8.32 24.57 3.19
N LEU A 20 -8.92 24.10 2.09
CA LEU A 20 -10.36 23.92 1.96
C LEU A 20 -10.91 22.92 3.00
N PHE A 21 -10.25 21.77 3.14
CA PHE A 21 -10.69 20.73 4.09
C PHE A 21 -10.64 21.23 5.54
N LYS A 22 -9.60 21.98 5.90
CA LYS A 22 -9.51 22.59 7.24
C LYS A 22 -10.57 23.68 7.45
N LYS A 23 -10.82 24.53 6.43
CA LYS A 23 -11.79 25.61 6.49
C LYS A 23 -13.22 25.09 6.68
N TYR A 24 -13.59 24.06 5.91
CA TYR A 24 -14.95 23.52 5.90
C TYR A 24 -15.13 22.31 6.83
N ASN A 25 -14.09 21.85 7.53
CA ASN A 25 -14.09 20.65 8.37
C ASN A 25 -14.55 19.38 7.62
N ILE A 26 -14.17 19.25 6.35
CA ILE A 26 -14.49 18.08 5.49
C ILE A 26 -13.25 17.19 5.40
N LEU A 27 -13.43 15.85 5.40
CA LEU A 27 -12.34 14.88 5.30
C LEU A 27 -11.16 15.18 6.24
N ILE A 28 -11.50 15.45 7.50
CA ILE A 28 -10.51 15.68 8.56
C ILE A 28 -10.51 14.46 9.48
N ASP A 29 -9.33 13.93 9.75
CA ASP A 29 -9.18 12.91 10.77
C ASP A 29 -9.46 13.51 12.15
N GLN A 30 -10.62 13.14 12.73
CA GLN A 30 -11.03 13.58 14.07
C GLN A 30 -10.64 12.51 15.08
N VAL A 31 -9.75 12.85 15.99
CA VAL A 31 -9.23 12.00 17.07
C VAL A 31 -10.33 11.34 17.91
N ASN A 32 -11.55 11.88 17.91
CA ASN A 32 -12.64 11.43 18.76
C ASN A 32 -13.50 10.30 18.18
N ILE A 33 -13.41 10.00 16.89
CA ILE A 33 -14.31 9.03 16.23
C ILE A 33 -13.67 7.64 16.12
N SER A 34 -12.36 7.55 15.98
CA SER A 34 -11.66 6.28 15.87
C SER A 34 -10.69 6.08 17.04
N LYS A 35 -11.07 5.28 18.04
CA LYS A 35 -10.18 4.87 19.15
C LYS A 35 -8.85 4.24 18.66
N HIS A 36 -8.76 3.87 17.39
CA HIS A 36 -7.63 3.21 16.77
C HIS A 36 -6.54 4.17 16.28
N LYS A 37 -6.87 5.44 16.03
CA LYS A 37 -5.94 6.48 15.56
C LYS A 37 -5.46 7.43 16.67
N ASN A 38 -5.68 7.10 17.94
CA ASN A 38 -5.26 7.91 19.11
C ASN A 38 -3.74 8.11 19.26
N PHE A 39 -2.96 7.61 18.31
CA PHE A 39 -1.50 7.77 18.29
C PHE A 39 -1.04 9.10 17.68
N ILE A 40 -1.94 9.85 17.07
CA ILE A 40 -1.62 11.08 16.36
C ILE A 40 -2.10 12.27 17.18
N GLN A 41 -1.36 13.35 17.14
CA GLN A 41 -1.58 14.57 17.90
C GLN A 41 -2.99 15.19 17.67
N ASN A 42 -3.44 16.01 18.63
CA ASN A 42 -4.67 16.84 18.60
C ASN A 42 -4.77 17.84 17.41
N LYS A 43 -4.11 17.58 16.28
CA LYS A 43 -4.18 18.42 15.09
C LYS A 43 -5.16 17.82 14.09
N LYS A 44 -6.08 18.65 13.64
CA LYS A 44 -6.98 18.36 12.52
C LYS A 44 -6.15 18.18 11.24
N THR A 45 -5.88 16.93 10.82
CA THR A 45 -5.10 16.63 9.62
C THR A 45 -6.04 16.20 8.50
N PRO A 46 -5.95 16.82 7.31
CA PRO A 46 -6.78 16.47 6.15
C PRO A 46 -6.45 15.09 5.58
N LEU A 47 -7.47 14.34 5.15
CA LEU A 47 -7.37 13.10 4.38
C LEU A 47 -7.37 13.45 2.88
N SER A 48 -6.38 14.20 2.44
CA SER A 48 -6.34 14.76 1.08
C SER A 48 -5.43 13.98 0.12
N GLY A 49 -4.61 13.06 0.63
CA GLY A 49 -3.58 12.37 -0.16
C GLY A 49 -4.14 11.60 -1.35
N GLY A 50 -5.19 10.81 -1.12
CA GLY A 50 -5.83 10.06 -2.21
C GLY A 50 -6.40 10.95 -3.31
N LEU A 51 -7.01 12.10 -2.93
CA LEU A 51 -7.55 13.04 -3.90
C LEU A 51 -6.43 13.70 -4.72
N VAL A 52 -5.31 14.06 -4.08
CA VAL A 52 -4.14 14.62 -4.79
C VAL A 52 -3.55 13.63 -5.78
N ILE A 53 -3.40 12.35 -5.38
CA ILE A 53 -2.92 11.29 -6.28
C ILE A 53 -3.85 11.16 -7.48
N PHE A 54 -5.15 11.04 -7.22
CA PHE A 54 -6.13 10.87 -8.29
C PHE A 54 -6.14 12.05 -9.27
N LEU A 55 -6.19 13.28 -8.76
CA LEU A 55 -6.21 14.49 -9.61
C LEU A 55 -4.92 14.61 -10.44
N ALA A 56 -3.76 14.31 -9.87
CA ALA A 56 -2.50 14.35 -10.59
C ALA A 56 -2.46 13.31 -11.72
N LEU A 57 -2.86 12.07 -11.43
CA LEU A 57 -2.90 11.01 -12.45
C LEU A 57 -3.96 11.30 -13.51
N PHE A 58 -5.14 11.78 -13.13
CA PHE A 58 -6.20 12.15 -14.06
C PHE A 58 -5.74 13.25 -15.06
N TYR A 59 -5.00 14.23 -14.56
CA TYR A 59 -4.56 15.36 -15.39
C TYR A 59 -3.36 15.03 -16.29
N PHE A 60 -2.43 14.21 -15.79
CA PHE A 60 -1.16 13.97 -16.50
C PHE A 60 -1.12 12.69 -17.32
N LEU A 61 -2.00 11.72 -17.07
CA LEU A 61 -2.06 10.51 -17.91
C LEU A 61 -2.65 10.86 -19.29
N PRO A 62 -2.04 10.39 -20.38
CA PRO A 62 -2.55 10.60 -21.72
C PRO A 62 -3.87 9.85 -21.98
N GLU A 63 -4.57 10.22 -23.06
CA GLU A 63 -5.87 9.61 -23.42
C GLU A 63 -5.81 8.09 -23.60
N SER A 64 -4.67 7.54 -23.95
CA SER A 64 -4.49 6.08 -24.02
C SER A 64 -4.80 5.34 -22.72
N TYR A 65 -4.74 6.04 -21.57
CA TYR A 65 -5.09 5.49 -20.25
C TYR A 65 -6.56 5.73 -19.87
N LYS A 66 -7.41 6.24 -20.76
CA LYS A 66 -8.78 6.63 -20.43
C LYS A 66 -9.56 5.55 -19.66
N TYR A 67 -9.57 4.31 -20.13
CA TYR A 67 -10.28 3.21 -19.45
C TYR A 67 -9.66 2.87 -18.11
N PHE A 68 -8.33 2.88 -18.02
CA PHE A 68 -7.62 2.69 -16.77
C PHE A 68 -7.95 3.80 -15.76
N THR A 69 -8.00 5.05 -16.20
CA THR A 69 -8.36 6.20 -15.36
C THR A 69 -9.78 6.10 -14.81
N ILE A 70 -10.73 5.59 -15.60
CA ILE A 70 -12.11 5.33 -15.13
C ILE A 70 -12.10 4.30 -14.00
N ILE A 71 -11.34 3.21 -14.14
CA ILE A 71 -11.26 2.18 -13.10
C ILE A 71 -10.57 2.72 -11.84
N MET A 72 -9.49 3.48 -12.00
CA MET A 72 -8.83 4.18 -10.89
C MET A 72 -9.81 5.11 -10.16
N PHE A 73 -10.68 5.82 -10.89
CA PHE A 73 -11.71 6.67 -10.28
C PHE A 73 -12.69 5.87 -9.43
N ILE A 74 -13.13 4.70 -9.87
CA ILE A 74 -14.07 3.86 -9.11
C ILE A 74 -13.42 3.31 -7.85
N ILE A 75 -12.16 2.84 -7.91
CA ILE A 75 -11.39 2.42 -6.73
C ILE A 75 -11.19 3.59 -5.77
N PHE A 76 -10.78 4.75 -6.27
CA PHE A 76 -10.64 5.98 -5.48
C PHE A 76 -11.96 6.34 -4.79
N LEU A 77 -13.09 6.32 -5.50
CA LEU A 77 -14.40 6.61 -4.92
C LEU A 77 -14.76 5.63 -3.79
N SER A 78 -14.45 4.35 -3.93
CA SER A 78 -14.72 3.37 -2.86
C SER A 78 -13.99 3.72 -1.57
N GLY A 79 -12.74 4.18 -1.68
CA GLY A 79 -11.95 4.65 -0.54
C GLY A 79 -12.44 6.01 0.00
N LEU A 80 -12.83 6.93 -0.88
CA LEU A 80 -13.38 8.23 -0.48
C LEU A 80 -14.70 8.07 0.29
N LEU A 81 -15.59 7.18 -0.15
CA LEU A 81 -16.82 6.87 0.59
C LEU A 81 -16.53 6.23 1.96
N SER A 82 -15.43 5.50 2.09
CA SER A 82 -14.92 5.01 3.38
C SER A 82 -14.41 6.15 4.25
N ASP A 83 -13.58 7.07 3.70
CA ASP A 83 -13.05 8.25 4.41
C ASP A 83 -14.18 9.18 4.88
N LEU A 84 -15.27 9.28 4.12
CA LEU A 84 -16.48 10.04 4.48
C LEU A 84 -17.38 9.29 5.47
N ASN A 85 -16.99 8.11 5.92
CA ASN A 85 -17.80 7.23 6.77
C ASN A 85 -19.19 6.88 6.18
N ILE A 86 -19.34 6.80 4.86
CA ILE A 86 -20.55 6.33 4.18
C ILE A 86 -20.52 4.80 4.07
N LEU A 87 -19.38 4.24 3.69
CA LEU A 87 -19.15 2.80 3.65
C LEU A 87 -18.54 2.30 4.96
N HIS A 88 -19.37 2.12 6.00
CA HIS A 88 -18.89 1.69 7.32
C HIS A 88 -18.56 0.19 7.38
N VAL A 89 -19.29 -0.64 6.62
CA VAL A 89 -19.19 -2.10 6.71
C VAL A 89 -18.03 -2.61 5.85
N PRO A 90 -17.02 -3.28 6.45
CA PRO A 90 -15.86 -3.78 5.70
C PRO A 90 -16.21 -4.72 4.55
N LEU A 91 -17.25 -5.55 4.70
CA LEU A 91 -17.70 -6.48 3.66
C LEU A 91 -18.18 -5.74 2.40
N PHE A 92 -18.89 -4.62 2.53
CA PHE A 92 -19.29 -3.82 1.37
C PHE A 92 -18.10 -3.21 0.65
N ARG A 93 -17.07 -2.78 1.38
CA ARG A 93 -15.82 -2.26 0.77
C ARG A 93 -15.15 -3.34 -0.06
N ILE A 94 -14.95 -4.53 0.51
CA ILE A 94 -14.35 -5.68 -0.19
C ILE A 94 -15.20 -6.06 -1.41
N PHE A 95 -16.52 -6.06 -1.30
CA PHE A 95 -17.42 -6.36 -2.41
C PHE A 95 -17.25 -5.37 -3.57
N PHE A 96 -17.25 -4.06 -3.30
CA PHE A 96 -17.01 -3.04 -4.32
C PHE A 96 -15.61 -3.17 -4.95
N GLN A 97 -14.59 -3.33 -4.15
CA GLN A 97 -13.22 -3.56 -4.62
C GLN A 97 -13.16 -4.80 -5.53
N THR A 98 -13.83 -5.89 -5.15
CA THR A 98 -13.89 -7.13 -5.95
C THR A 98 -14.49 -6.88 -7.32
N ILE A 99 -15.61 -6.18 -7.40
CA ILE A 99 -16.26 -5.85 -8.69
C ILE A 99 -15.31 -5.03 -9.57
N VAL A 100 -14.67 -4.02 -9.03
CA VAL A 100 -13.76 -3.16 -9.80
C VAL A 100 -12.54 -3.93 -10.29
N VAL A 101 -11.98 -4.79 -9.45
CA VAL A 101 -10.85 -5.66 -9.81
C VAL A 101 -11.25 -6.64 -10.91
N ILE A 102 -12.45 -7.25 -10.84
CA ILE A 102 -12.96 -8.13 -11.91
C ILE A 102 -13.05 -7.36 -13.23
N ILE A 103 -13.68 -6.18 -13.20
CA ILE A 103 -13.81 -5.33 -14.40
C ILE A 103 -12.45 -5.03 -15.01
N TYR A 104 -11.46 -4.64 -14.19
CA TYR A 104 -10.11 -4.38 -14.65
C TYR A 104 -9.46 -5.62 -15.29
N LEU A 105 -9.46 -6.75 -14.57
CA LEU A 105 -8.81 -7.97 -15.02
C LEU A 105 -9.38 -8.47 -16.36
N VAL A 106 -10.70 -8.39 -16.52
CA VAL A 106 -11.37 -8.83 -17.75
C VAL A 106 -11.15 -7.84 -18.90
N LEU A 107 -11.20 -6.53 -18.65
CA LEU A 107 -11.01 -5.52 -19.72
C LEU A 107 -9.58 -5.45 -20.24
N PHE A 108 -8.59 -5.67 -19.38
CA PHE A 108 -7.18 -5.54 -19.73
C PHE A 108 -6.47 -6.90 -19.92
N ASP A 109 -7.18 -8.02 -19.76
CA ASP A 109 -6.63 -9.38 -19.80
C ASP A 109 -5.34 -9.54 -18.96
N ASN A 110 -5.30 -8.86 -17.79
CA ASN A 110 -4.11 -8.76 -16.96
C ASN A 110 -4.20 -9.66 -15.72
N PHE A 111 -4.18 -10.97 -15.95
CA PHE A 111 -4.26 -11.98 -14.89
C PHE A 111 -2.87 -12.48 -14.49
N ILE A 112 -2.76 -13.07 -13.30
CA ILE A 112 -1.58 -13.86 -12.92
C ILE A 112 -1.64 -15.17 -13.70
N THR A 113 -0.65 -15.41 -14.59
CA THR A 113 -0.63 -16.55 -15.49
C THR A 113 0.25 -17.69 -15.00
N SER A 114 1.28 -17.42 -14.20
CA SER A 114 2.20 -18.43 -13.67
C SER A 114 2.72 -18.04 -12.30
N ILE A 115 2.92 -19.05 -11.45
CA ILE A 115 3.67 -18.96 -10.19
C ILE A 115 4.87 -19.89 -10.16
N ARG A 116 5.30 -20.40 -11.34
CA ARG A 116 6.43 -21.32 -11.52
C ARG A 116 6.34 -22.60 -10.68
N ILE A 117 5.13 -23.11 -10.46
CA ILE A 117 4.85 -24.41 -9.86
C ILE A 117 3.93 -25.15 -10.83
N ASN A 118 4.43 -26.18 -11.51
CA ASN A 118 3.73 -26.85 -12.62
C ASN A 118 2.28 -27.25 -12.28
N PHE A 119 2.04 -27.77 -11.08
CA PHE A 119 0.69 -28.15 -10.66
C PHE A 119 -0.26 -26.95 -10.63
N PHE A 120 0.17 -25.86 -10.02
CA PHE A 120 -0.66 -24.64 -9.92
C PHE A 120 -0.76 -23.91 -11.26
N ASP A 121 0.31 -23.89 -12.06
CA ASP A 121 0.29 -23.26 -13.39
C ASP A 121 -0.71 -23.97 -14.32
N ASN A 122 -0.83 -25.31 -14.23
CA ASN A 122 -1.87 -26.05 -14.94
C ASN A 122 -3.29 -25.66 -14.48
N LEU A 123 -3.48 -25.38 -13.18
CA LEU A 123 -4.76 -24.88 -12.67
C LEU A 123 -5.05 -23.46 -13.14
N LEU A 124 -4.03 -22.59 -13.21
CA LEU A 124 -4.17 -21.21 -13.70
C LEU A 124 -4.51 -21.13 -15.21
N ASN A 125 -4.39 -22.21 -15.97
CA ASN A 125 -4.92 -22.28 -17.34
C ASN A 125 -6.46 -22.27 -17.36
N ILE A 126 -7.12 -22.61 -16.25
CA ILE A 126 -8.58 -22.54 -16.12
C ILE A 126 -8.94 -21.09 -15.78
N PHE A 127 -9.73 -20.44 -16.65
CA PHE A 127 -10.10 -19.02 -16.53
C PHE A 127 -10.62 -18.63 -15.15
N ILE A 128 -11.56 -19.40 -14.59
CA ILE A 128 -12.17 -19.13 -13.28
C ILE A 128 -11.12 -19.15 -12.16
N ILE A 129 -10.18 -20.11 -12.19
CA ILE A 129 -9.13 -20.23 -11.16
C ILE A 129 -8.16 -19.04 -11.28
N LYS A 130 -7.73 -18.73 -12.49
CA LYS A 130 -6.87 -17.58 -12.80
C LYS A 130 -7.51 -16.28 -12.33
N LEU A 131 -8.79 -16.08 -12.60
CA LEU A 131 -9.56 -14.90 -12.18
C LEU A 131 -9.61 -14.80 -10.65
N ILE A 132 -10.06 -15.85 -9.97
CA ILE A 132 -10.20 -15.85 -8.50
C ILE A 132 -8.84 -15.60 -7.82
N PHE A 133 -7.77 -16.24 -8.31
CA PHE A 133 -6.43 -16.08 -7.75
C PHE A 133 -5.90 -14.66 -7.92
N SER A 134 -6.08 -14.06 -9.11
CA SER A 134 -5.67 -12.68 -9.36
C SER A 134 -6.44 -11.67 -8.51
N ILE A 135 -7.76 -11.85 -8.36
CA ILE A 135 -8.60 -11.05 -7.46
C ILE A 135 -8.08 -11.16 -6.02
N PHE A 136 -7.85 -12.38 -5.54
CA PHE A 136 -7.36 -12.62 -4.19
C PHE A 136 -6.05 -11.87 -3.92
N CYS A 137 -5.06 -11.95 -4.83
CA CYS A 137 -3.79 -11.27 -4.68
C CYS A 137 -3.94 -9.73 -4.64
N ILE A 138 -4.76 -9.15 -5.52
CA ILE A 138 -4.97 -7.71 -5.55
C ILE A 138 -5.73 -7.25 -4.30
N LEU A 139 -6.76 -7.97 -3.86
CA LEU A 139 -7.52 -7.61 -2.66
C LEU A 139 -6.69 -7.72 -1.38
N ILE A 140 -5.81 -8.72 -1.27
CA ILE A 140 -4.87 -8.81 -0.14
C ILE A 140 -3.97 -7.58 -0.12
N LEU A 141 -3.47 -7.13 -1.26
CA LEU A 141 -2.61 -5.97 -1.36
C LEU A 141 -3.37 -4.69 -0.98
N ILE A 142 -4.59 -4.48 -1.51
CA ILE A 142 -5.40 -3.30 -1.20
C ILE A 142 -5.70 -3.22 0.29
N ASN A 143 -6.20 -4.30 0.87
CA ASN A 143 -6.59 -4.31 2.28
C ASN A 143 -5.36 -4.31 3.21
N GLY A 144 -4.27 -4.97 2.83
CA GLY A 144 -3.01 -4.93 3.57
C GLY A 144 -2.39 -3.54 3.61
N THR A 145 -2.44 -2.83 2.49
CA THR A 145 -2.00 -1.44 2.43
C THR A 145 -2.83 -0.53 3.33
N ASN A 146 -4.14 -0.74 3.37
CA ASN A 146 -5.01 0.01 4.27
C ASN A 146 -4.68 -0.27 5.75
N PHE A 147 -4.34 -1.51 6.10
CA PHE A 147 -3.87 -1.84 7.45
C PHE A 147 -2.54 -1.16 7.80
N MET A 148 -1.66 -0.96 6.83
CA MET A 148 -0.39 -0.24 7.02
C MET A 148 -0.57 1.27 7.22
N ASP A 149 -1.68 1.87 6.77
CA ASP A 149 -1.93 3.32 6.83
C ASP A 149 -2.24 3.81 8.26
N GLY A 150 -1.49 3.30 9.24
CA GLY A 150 -1.59 3.67 10.65
C GLY A 150 -0.50 4.62 11.14
N VAL A 151 0.57 4.81 10.37
CA VAL A 151 1.70 5.71 10.69
C VAL A 151 2.14 6.49 9.46
N ASN A 152 2.59 7.73 9.69
CA ASN A 152 3.08 8.58 8.62
C ASN A 152 4.26 7.92 7.88
N THR A 153 4.43 8.28 6.62
CA THR A 153 5.54 7.87 5.75
C THR A 153 5.56 6.41 5.34
N LEU A 154 4.87 5.51 6.05
CA LEU A 154 4.98 4.08 5.82
C LEU A 154 4.42 3.68 4.45
N VAL A 155 3.15 3.92 4.17
CA VAL A 155 2.52 3.49 2.90
C VAL A 155 3.16 4.19 1.72
N VAL A 156 3.24 5.52 1.78
CA VAL A 156 3.78 6.32 0.67
C VAL A 156 5.25 5.98 0.42
N GLY A 157 6.07 5.90 1.47
CA GLY A 157 7.48 5.54 1.37
C GLY A 157 7.68 4.13 0.84
N TYR A 158 6.90 3.17 1.32
CA TYR A 158 6.96 1.79 0.86
C TYR A 158 6.68 1.66 -0.65
N PHE A 159 5.61 2.28 -1.14
CA PHE A 159 5.29 2.21 -2.57
C PHE A 159 6.25 3.02 -3.46
N ILE A 160 6.87 4.08 -2.96
CA ILE A 160 8.00 4.71 -3.66
C ILE A 160 9.13 3.70 -3.85
N LEU A 161 9.51 2.98 -2.79
CA LEU A 161 10.58 1.97 -2.87
C LEU A 161 10.24 0.82 -3.82
N VAL A 162 9.00 0.33 -3.78
CA VAL A 162 8.51 -0.74 -4.67
C VAL A 162 8.56 -0.32 -6.14
N LEU A 163 8.00 0.85 -6.47
CA LEU A 163 7.95 1.36 -7.84
C LEU A 163 9.36 1.73 -8.35
N PHE A 164 10.19 2.34 -7.50
CA PHE A 164 11.57 2.66 -7.87
C PHE A 164 12.40 1.40 -8.13
N ASN A 165 12.19 0.34 -7.33
CA ASN A 165 12.88 -0.93 -7.49
C ASN A 165 12.61 -1.57 -8.86
N ILE A 166 11.34 -1.63 -9.29
CA ILE A 166 11.00 -2.19 -10.60
C ILE A 166 11.43 -1.28 -11.76
N LEU A 167 11.37 0.04 -11.58
CA LEU A 167 11.85 0.99 -12.58
C LEU A 167 13.35 0.78 -12.81
N TYR A 168 14.14 0.75 -11.74
CA TYR A 168 15.58 0.53 -11.81
C TYR A 168 15.93 -0.85 -12.35
N LEU A 169 15.18 -1.90 -11.96
CA LEU A 169 15.37 -3.25 -12.48
C LEU A 169 15.11 -3.31 -13.98
N SER A 170 14.06 -2.64 -14.46
CA SER A 170 13.69 -2.62 -15.86
C SER A 170 14.72 -1.89 -16.73
N GLU A 171 15.31 -0.81 -16.23
CA GLU A 171 16.34 -0.04 -16.95
C GLU A 171 17.65 -0.83 -17.08
N ILE A 172 18.09 -1.53 -16.03
CA ILE A 172 19.36 -2.28 -16.07
C ILE A 172 19.27 -3.54 -16.92
N ASN A 173 18.11 -4.20 -16.97
CA ASN A 173 17.95 -5.49 -17.62
C ASN A 173 17.10 -5.41 -18.90
N ASP A 174 16.83 -4.24 -19.44
CA ASP A 174 16.01 -3.99 -20.63
C ASP A 174 14.64 -4.70 -20.57
N LEU A 175 13.99 -4.67 -19.39
CA LEU A 175 12.70 -5.30 -19.16
C LEU A 175 11.54 -4.39 -19.55
N LYS A 176 10.45 -4.99 -20.03
CA LYS A 176 9.24 -4.27 -20.42
C LYS A 176 8.50 -3.72 -19.21
N LEU A 177 8.42 -2.41 -19.11
CA LEU A 177 7.68 -1.71 -18.05
C LEU A 177 6.95 -0.50 -18.65
N ASP A 178 5.83 -0.15 -18.07
CA ASP A 178 5.20 1.15 -18.32
C ASP A 178 5.95 2.25 -17.55
N HIS A 179 7.08 2.68 -18.13
CA HIS A 179 7.97 3.69 -17.54
C HIS A 179 7.24 5.00 -17.25
N PHE A 180 6.29 5.40 -18.10
CA PHE A 180 5.57 6.64 -17.94
C PHE A 180 4.68 6.61 -16.69
N LEU A 181 3.85 5.58 -16.57
CA LEU A 181 2.95 5.41 -15.41
C LEU A 181 3.75 5.31 -14.11
N VAL A 182 4.80 4.49 -14.10
CA VAL A 182 5.61 4.28 -12.89
C VAL A 182 6.34 5.56 -12.48
N THR A 183 6.95 6.28 -13.42
CA THR A 183 7.67 7.53 -13.12
C THR A 183 6.75 8.61 -12.57
N ILE A 184 5.55 8.79 -13.16
CA ILE A 184 4.60 9.79 -12.66
C ILE A 184 4.10 9.41 -11.26
N CYS A 185 3.83 8.12 -11.01
CA CYS A 185 3.44 7.65 -9.67
C CYS A 185 4.54 7.95 -8.63
N ILE A 186 5.81 7.63 -8.93
CA ILE A 186 6.93 7.92 -8.02
C ILE A 186 7.01 9.41 -7.73
N LEU A 187 6.94 10.26 -8.74
CA LEU A 187 7.03 11.72 -8.58
C LEU A 187 5.91 12.28 -7.69
N VAL A 188 4.66 11.86 -7.96
CA VAL A 188 3.49 12.28 -7.17
C VAL A 188 3.60 11.81 -5.73
N LEU A 189 3.96 10.53 -5.52
CA LEU A 189 4.11 9.96 -4.19
C LEU A 189 5.26 10.63 -3.42
N PHE A 190 6.37 10.96 -4.06
CA PHE A 190 7.48 11.65 -3.41
C PHE A 190 7.06 13.02 -2.86
N LEU A 191 6.29 13.78 -3.61
CA LEU A 191 5.77 15.07 -3.15
C LEU A 191 4.79 14.89 -1.97
N ILE A 192 3.89 13.91 -2.06
CA ILE A 192 2.96 13.58 -0.98
C ILE A 192 3.72 13.12 0.27
N TYR A 193 4.81 12.34 0.10
CA TYR A 193 5.65 11.87 1.20
C TYR A 193 6.17 13.04 2.05
N LEU A 194 6.58 14.14 1.43
CA LEU A 194 7.06 15.32 2.16
C LEU A 194 5.95 15.91 3.07
N PHE A 195 4.74 16.07 2.55
CA PHE A 195 3.62 16.58 3.37
C PHE A 195 3.19 15.57 4.45
N ASN A 196 3.18 14.29 4.12
CA ASN A 196 2.82 13.23 5.07
C ASN A 196 3.88 13.09 6.19
N PHE A 197 5.17 13.26 5.84
CA PHE A 197 6.26 13.27 6.82
C PHE A 197 6.05 14.34 7.90
N PHE A 198 5.60 15.54 7.52
CA PHE A 198 5.31 16.63 8.45
C PHE A 198 3.90 16.55 9.07
N GLY A 199 3.12 15.50 8.79
CA GLY A 199 1.74 15.34 9.28
C GLY A 199 0.81 16.45 8.82
N LEU A 200 1.09 17.04 7.66
CA LEU A 200 0.29 18.09 7.06
C LEU A 200 -0.90 17.54 6.27
N MET A 201 -0.82 16.27 5.88
CA MET A 201 -1.87 15.50 5.22
C MET A 201 -1.72 14.01 5.52
N PHE A 202 -2.84 13.28 5.47
CA PHE A 202 -2.88 11.82 5.49
C PHE A 202 -3.32 11.28 4.14
N LEU A 203 -2.92 10.02 3.88
CA LEU A 203 -3.25 9.35 2.63
C LEU A 203 -4.76 9.03 2.55
N GLY A 204 -5.31 8.51 3.62
CA GLY A 204 -6.69 8.04 3.71
C GLY A 204 -6.92 6.70 3.02
N ASP A 205 -8.12 6.12 3.23
CA ASP A 205 -8.53 4.88 2.56
C ASP A 205 -8.56 5.07 1.05
N SER A 206 -8.95 6.25 0.57
CA SER A 206 -8.97 6.62 -0.85
C SER A 206 -7.59 6.53 -1.49
N GLY A 207 -6.55 7.00 -0.80
CA GLY A 207 -5.19 6.95 -1.33
C GLY A 207 -4.55 5.57 -1.20
N SER A 208 -4.76 4.87 -0.07
CA SER A 208 -4.22 3.53 0.16
C SER A 208 -4.79 2.51 -0.83
N TYR A 209 -6.11 2.57 -1.15
CA TYR A 209 -6.72 1.70 -2.15
C TYR A 209 -6.23 2.03 -3.56
N LEU A 210 -6.15 3.30 -3.91
CA LEU A 210 -5.73 3.74 -5.24
C LEU A 210 -4.30 3.31 -5.54
N ILE A 211 -3.33 3.61 -4.66
CA ILE A 211 -1.92 3.32 -4.93
C ILE A 211 -1.62 1.82 -4.90
N SER A 212 -2.24 1.07 -3.99
CA SER A 212 -2.06 -0.38 -3.93
C SER A 212 -2.68 -1.09 -5.13
N PHE A 213 -3.83 -0.62 -5.62
CA PHE A 213 -4.42 -1.12 -6.85
C PHE A 213 -3.48 -0.86 -8.05
N ILE A 214 -3.03 0.39 -8.26
CA ILE A 214 -2.11 0.74 -9.34
C ILE A 214 -0.84 -0.11 -9.27
N ALA A 215 -0.23 -0.20 -8.10
CA ALA A 215 0.97 -1.02 -7.90
C ALA A 215 0.70 -2.49 -8.20
N GLY A 216 -0.38 -3.07 -7.67
CA GLY A 216 -0.73 -4.48 -7.88
C GLY A 216 -0.90 -4.84 -9.35
N VAL A 217 -1.67 -4.04 -10.09
CA VAL A 217 -1.90 -4.30 -11.52
C VAL A 217 -0.67 -4.04 -12.39
N THR A 218 0.16 -3.06 -12.02
CA THR A 218 1.45 -2.80 -12.67
C THR A 218 2.42 -3.96 -12.46
N MET A 219 2.45 -4.55 -11.25
CA MET A 219 3.28 -5.71 -10.94
C MET A 219 2.86 -6.96 -11.70
N ILE A 220 1.56 -7.22 -11.84
CA ILE A 220 1.05 -8.34 -12.64
C ILE A 220 1.47 -8.15 -14.10
N ASN A 221 1.25 -6.95 -14.65
CA ASN A 221 1.65 -6.62 -16.02
C ASN A 221 3.16 -6.78 -16.22
N PHE A 222 3.97 -6.27 -15.29
CA PHE A 222 5.43 -6.40 -15.33
C PHE A 222 5.90 -7.86 -15.31
N SER A 223 5.30 -8.69 -14.44
CA SER A 223 5.63 -10.12 -14.38
C SER A 223 5.22 -10.86 -15.66
N ASN A 224 4.03 -10.57 -16.20
CA ASN A 224 3.52 -11.24 -17.40
C ASN A 224 4.32 -10.89 -18.67
N ASN A 225 4.87 -9.69 -18.75
CA ASN A 225 5.62 -9.22 -19.90
C ASN A 225 7.12 -9.60 -19.87
N ASN A 226 7.58 -10.21 -18.76
CA ASN A 226 9.00 -10.49 -18.54
C ASN A 226 9.20 -11.86 -17.90
N ASP A 227 9.35 -12.89 -18.72
CA ASP A 227 9.53 -14.29 -18.29
C ASP A 227 10.74 -14.51 -17.37
N LEU A 228 11.76 -13.64 -17.48
CA LEU A 228 12.94 -13.69 -16.62
C LEU A 228 12.60 -13.34 -15.17
N VAL A 229 11.61 -12.46 -14.94
CA VAL A 229 11.21 -12.02 -13.60
C VAL A 229 10.41 -13.11 -12.91
N SER A 230 10.89 -13.55 -11.76
CA SER A 230 10.14 -14.54 -10.98
C SER A 230 8.90 -13.89 -10.36
N PRO A 231 7.71 -14.53 -10.41
CA PRO A 231 6.54 -14.07 -9.65
C PRO A 231 6.82 -13.92 -8.16
N TYR A 232 7.76 -14.69 -7.63
CA TYR A 232 8.21 -14.58 -6.24
C TYR A 232 9.03 -13.32 -5.98
N TYR A 233 9.61 -12.68 -7.00
CA TYR A 233 10.20 -11.36 -6.85
C TYR A 233 9.13 -10.31 -6.56
N ILE A 234 8.03 -10.35 -7.30
CA ILE A 234 6.87 -9.50 -7.05
C ILE A 234 6.30 -9.76 -5.65
N ALA A 235 6.12 -11.03 -5.28
CA ALA A 235 5.67 -11.39 -3.93
C ALA A 235 6.66 -10.90 -2.85
N ALA A 236 7.97 -10.96 -3.10
CA ALA A 236 9.01 -10.51 -2.19
C ALA A 236 9.01 -8.99 -2.00
N ILE A 237 8.82 -8.19 -3.05
CA ILE A 237 8.76 -6.73 -2.91
C ILE A 237 7.40 -6.22 -2.40
N LEU A 238 6.34 -7.03 -2.46
CA LEU A 238 5.01 -6.75 -1.91
C LEU A 238 4.72 -7.50 -0.61
N TRP A 239 5.71 -8.15 -0.01
CA TRP A 239 5.54 -9.06 1.13
C TRP A 239 4.90 -8.39 2.35
N TYR A 240 5.30 -7.14 2.67
CA TYR A 240 4.93 -6.51 3.93
C TYR A 240 3.42 -6.21 4.01
N PRO A 241 2.78 -5.48 3.06
CA PRO A 241 1.33 -5.32 3.07
C PRO A 241 0.57 -6.65 2.97
N ALA A 242 1.04 -7.58 2.14
CA ALA A 242 0.38 -8.87 1.99
C ALA A 242 0.43 -9.68 3.30
N TYR A 243 1.59 -9.74 3.95
CA TYR A 243 1.73 -10.48 5.20
C TYR A 243 1.04 -9.80 6.38
N GLU A 244 1.05 -8.47 6.46
CA GLU A 244 0.32 -7.71 7.48
C GLU A 244 -1.18 -8.06 7.47
N ASN A 245 -1.77 -8.14 6.27
CA ASN A 245 -3.17 -8.55 6.11
C ASN A 245 -3.41 -10.00 6.55
N LEU A 246 -2.67 -10.95 5.96
CA LEU A 246 -2.81 -12.37 6.26
C LEU A 246 -2.57 -12.67 7.73
N PHE A 247 -1.51 -12.11 8.31
CA PHE A 247 -1.20 -12.27 9.72
C PHE A 247 -2.30 -11.74 10.64
N SER A 248 -2.86 -10.56 10.32
CA SER A 248 -3.96 -9.97 11.07
C SER A 248 -5.20 -10.87 11.06
N ILE A 249 -5.57 -11.42 9.89
CA ILE A 249 -6.70 -12.35 9.75
C ILE A 249 -6.45 -13.61 10.56
N ILE A 250 -5.31 -14.28 10.38
CA ILE A 250 -4.96 -15.54 11.06
C ILE A 250 -4.95 -15.33 12.58
N ARG A 251 -4.30 -14.27 13.05
CA ARG A 251 -4.25 -13.93 14.47
C ARG A 251 -5.66 -13.77 15.06
N LYS A 252 -6.53 -13.00 14.40
CA LYS A 252 -7.90 -12.77 14.87
C LYS A 252 -8.71 -14.07 14.92
N LEU A 253 -8.57 -14.94 13.92
CA LEU A 253 -9.22 -16.24 13.89
C LEU A 253 -8.74 -17.14 15.05
N ILE A 254 -7.44 -17.19 15.33
CA ILE A 254 -6.86 -17.95 16.45
C ILE A 254 -7.45 -17.47 17.79
N PHE A 255 -7.59 -16.14 17.95
CA PHE A 255 -8.18 -15.57 19.17
C PHE A 255 -9.71 -15.49 19.17
N LYS A 256 -10.38 -16.14 18.22
CA LYS A 256 -11.85 -16.15 18.05
C LYS A 256 -12.45 -14.73 17.96
N LYS A 257 -11.72 -13.78 17.41
CA LYS A 257 -12.17 -12.41 17.13
C LYS A 257 -12.61 -12.32 15.67
N SER A 258 -13.60 -11.49 15.39
CA SER A 258 -14.00 -11.23 14.00
C SER A 258 -12.86 -10.53 13.23
N PRO A 259 -12.47 -11.02 12.04
CA PRO A 259 -11.47 -10.38 11.18
C PRO A 259 -11.84 -8.93 10.81
N SER A 260 -13.13 -8.61 10.73
CA SER A 260 -13.63 -7.28 10.38
C SER A 260 -13.53 -6.25 11.50
N ASN A 261 -13.34 -6.67 12.75
CA ASN A 261 -13.21 -5.73 13.85
C ASN A 261 -11.83 -5.06 13.82
N PRO A 262 -11.76 -3.73 13.91
CA PRO A 262 -10.49 -3.02 13.99
C PRO A 262 -9.74 -3.39 15.27
N ASP A 263 -8.42 -3.44 15.21
CA ASP A 263 -7.55 -3.62 16.38
C ASP A 263 -6.30 -2.72 16.30
N ASN A 264 -5.52 -2.69 17.38
CA ASN A 264 -4.31 -1.87 17.50
C ASN A 264 -3.06 -2.75 17.63
N GLU A 265 -3.10 -3.97 17.11
CA GLU A 265 -2.03 -4.95 17.26
C GLU A 265 -1.30 -5.19 15.92
N HIS A 266 -1.16 -4.17 15.07
CA HIS A 266 -0.35 -4.21 13.87
C HIS A 266 1.13 -3.97 14.19
N LEU A 267 2.06 -4.57 13.44
CA LEU A 267 3.49 -4.48 13.75
C LEU A 267 3.97 -3.01 13.79
N HIS A 268 3.56 -2.18 12.85
CA HIS A 268 3.93 -0.76 12.83
C HIS A 268 3.41 0.00 14.06
N GLN A 269 2.24 -0.36 14.59
CA GLN A 269 1.70 0.24 15.80
C GLN A 269 2.50 -0.18 17.05
N LEU A 270 2.93 -1.43 17.13
CA LEU A 270 3.78 -1.92 18.21
C LEU A 270 5.17 -1.26 18.20
N ILE A 271 5.77 -1.07 17.00
CA ILE A 271 7.02 -0.34 16.83
C ILE A 271 6.85 1.12 17.28
N TYR A 272 5.74 1.78 16.88
CA TYR A 272 5.45 3.13 17.33
C TYR A 272 5.38 3.26 18.85
N ILE A 273 4.65 2.36 19.52
CA ILE A 273 4.54 2.35 20.99
C ILE A 273 5.92 2.18 21.65
N PHE A 274 6.73 1.27 21.10
CA PHE A 274 8.09 1.04 21.58
C PHE A 274 8.98 2.27 21.44
N LEU A 275 8.96 2.92 20.27
CA LEU A 275 9.73 4.15 20.04
C LEU A 275 9.27 5.31 20.89
N LYS A 276 7.97 5.52 21.00
CA LYS A 276 7.37 6.59 21.82
C LYS A 276 7.84 6.51 23.28
N LYS A 277 7.92 5.29 23.83
CA LYS A 277 8.37 5.09 25.21
C LYS A 277 9.87 5.35 25.39
N ASN A 278 10.69 4.86 24.45
CA ASN A 278 12.15 4.89 24.62
C ASN A 278 12.78 6.23 24.22
N ILE A 279 12.24 6.92 23.22
CA ILE A 279 12.85 8.14 22.66
C ILE A 279 12.38 9.39 23.43
N LYS A 280 11.28 9.33 24.22
CA LYS A 280 10.68 10.46 24.97
C LYS A 280 10.49 11.74 24.13
N LYS A 281 10.51 11.64 22.81
CA LYS A 281 10.28 12.76 21.88
C LYS A 281 8.80 12.91 21.55
N ASN A 282 8.50 14.01 20.86
CA ASN A 282 7.17 14.38 20.44
C ASN A 282 6.46 13.22 19.70
N ASN A 283 5.21 12.94 19.98
CA ASN A 283 4.41 11.86 19.38
C ASN A 283 4.50 11.84 17.84
N PHE A 284 4.53 13.04 17.24
CA PHE A 284 4.67 13.24 15.82
C PHE A 284 5.98 12.65 15.27
N PHE A 285 7.10 12.96 15.89
CA PHE A 285 8.42 12.47 15.47
C PHE A 285 8.48 10.94 15.54
N SER A 286 7.99 10.35 16.64
CA SER A 286 7.96 8.89 16.81
C SER A 286 7.07 8.20 15.76
N ASN A 287 5.98 8.86 15.32
CA ASN A 287 5.10 8.35 14.28
C ASN A 287 5.80 8.27 12.93
N SER A 288 6.33 9.39 12.43
CA SER A 288 7.04 9.43 11.14
C SER A 288 8.32 8.59 11.15
N LEU A 289 9.04 8.54 12.29
CA LEU A 289 10.22 7.69 12.44
C LEU A 289 9.89 6.19 12.33
N THR A 290 8.72 5.78 12.82
CA THR A 290 8.26 4.39 12.68
C THR A 290 8.18 3.99 11.21
N GLY A 291 7.50 4.79 10.40
CA GLY A 291 7.36 4.50 8.96
C GLY A 291 8.72 4.50 8.25
N ILE A 292 9.59 5.46 8.58
CA ILE A 292 10.95 5.52 8.01
C ILE A 292 11.75 4.26 8.33
N LEU A 293 11.75 3.78 9.59
CA LEU A 293 12.52 2.59 9.98
C LEU A 293 12.05 1.35 9.22
N ILE A 294 10.73 1.17 9.06
CA ILE A 294 10.19 0.06 8.27
C ILE A 294 10.57 0.21 6.79
N CYS A 295 10.54 1.43 6.23
CA CYS A 295 10.97 1.69 4.87
C CYS A 295 12.47 1.43 4.68
N ILE A 296 13.33 1.82 5.62
CA ILE A 296 14.78 1.53 5.58
C ILE A 296 15.02 0.01 5.60
N TYR A 297 14.32 -0.72 6.47
CA TYR A 297 14.41 -2.18 6.48
C TYR A 297 14.05 -2.77 5.10
N ASN A 298 12.94 -2.35 4.51
CA ASN A 298 12.53 -2.84 3.19
C ASN A 298 13.47 -2.40 2.08
N LEU A 299 14.05 -1.20 2.14
CA LEU A 299 15.08 -0.75 1.20
C LEU A 299 16.29 -1.69 1.22
N ILE A 300 16.80 -2.02 2.42
CA ILE A 300 17.92 -2.96 2.57
C ILE A 300 17.53 -4.33 2.01
N TYR A 301 16.34 -4.82 2.36
CA TYR A 301 15.85 -6.11 1.87
C TYR A 301 15.72 -6.15 0.34
N PHE A 302 15.15 -5.12 -0.28
CA PHE A 302 15.00 -5.03 -1.73
C PHE A 302 16.36 -5.04 -2.44
N ASN A 303 17.36 -4.33 -1.89
CA ASN A 303 18.72 -4.36 -2.43
C ASN A 303 19.36 -5.76 -2.33
N LEU A 304 19.13 -6.49 -1.23
CA LEU A 304 19.67 -7.84 -1.06
C LEU A 304 19.12 -8.84 -2.09
N ILE A 305 17.83 -8.73 -2.44
CA ILE A 305 17.19 -9.63 -3.39
C ILE A 305 17.28 -9.16 -4.85
N PHE A 306 17.76 -7.94 -5.10
CA PHE A 306 17.73 -7.29 -6.42
C PHE A 306 18.38 -8.14 -7.51
N ASN A 307 19.58 -8.66 -7.28
CA ASN A 307 20.31 -9.49 -8.26
C ASN A 307 19.74 -10.92 -8.39
N TYR A 308 18.77 -11.29 -7.55
CA TYR A 308 18.15 -12.61 -7.55
C TYR A 308 16.73 -12.60 -8.12
N PHE A 309 16.34 -11.55 -8.86
CA PHE A 309 14.99 -11.36 -9.37
C PHE A 309 14.45 -12.53 -10.23
N SER A 310 15.32 -13.33 -10.82
CA SER A 310 14.97 -14.53 -11.60
C SER A 310 15.00 -15.84 -10.79
N ASN A 311 15.66 -15.85 -9.62
CA ASN A 311 15.91 -17.06 -8.83
C ASN A 311 14.81 -17.34 -7.82
N THR A 312 13.83 -18.15 -8.23
CA THR A 312 12.66 -18.51 -7.41
C THR A 312 13.03 -19.09 -6.05
N LYS A 313 14.05 -19.95 -5.95
CA LYS A 313 14.41 -20.62 -4.68
C LYS A 313 14.91 -19.61 -3.63
N ILE A 314 15.82 -18.71 -4.04
CA ILE A 314 16.35 -17.67 -3.14
C ILE A 314 15.23 -16.73 -2.69
N LEU A 315 14.34 -16.36 -3.60
CA LEU A 315 13.22 -15.47 -3.29
C LEU A 315 12.22 -16.08 -2.32
N VAL A 316 11.85 -17.35 -2.51
CA VAL A 316 10.98 -18.07 -1.55
C VAL A 316 11.63 -18.12 -0.17
N PHE A 317 12.94 -18.47 -0.11
CA PHE A 317 13.65 -18.49 1.16
C PHE A 317 13.70 -17.10 1.82
N SER A 318 13.92 -16.05 1.05
CA SER A 318 13.94 -14.67 1.55
C SER A 318 12.57 -14.22 2.08
N ILE A 319 11.46 -14.62 1.45
CA ILE A 319 10.10 -14.35 1.94
C ILE A 319 9.88 -15.07 3.28
N LEU A 320 10.24 -16.36 3.37
CA LEU A 320 10.12 -17.13 4.61
C LEU A 320 10.96 -16.53 5.74
N PHE A 321 12.16 -16.04 5.43
CA PHE A 321 13.00 -15.34 6.40
C PHE A 321 12.30 -14.06 6.92
N ASN A 322 11.72 -13.24 6.05
CA ASN A 322 10.98 -12.04 6.47
C ASN A 322 9.75 -12.37 7.31
N VAL A 323 9.01 -13.42 6.94
CA VAL A 323 7.87 -13.90 7.71
C VAL A 323 8.28 -14.32 9.12
N THR A 324 9.39 -15.07 9.25
CA THR A 324 9.90 -15.47 10.56
C THR A 324 10.36 -14.29 11.39
N LEU A 325 11.09 -13.36 10.78
CA LEU A 325 11.57 -12.14 11.45
C LEU A 325 10.41 -11.25 11.91
N TYR A 326 9.37 -11.09 11.07
CA TYR A 326 8.15 -10.39 11.44
C TYR A 326 7.51 -11.00 12.69
N ASN A 327 7.32 -12.33 12.70
CA ASN A 327 6.70 -13.04 13.84
C ASN A 327 7.51 -12.89 15.13
N ILE A 328 8.84 -13.03 15.06
CA ILE A 328 9.73 -12.85 16.23
C ILE A 328 9.61 -11.42 16.77
N THR A 329 9.70 -10.43 15.87
CA THR A 329 9.59 -9.01 16.24
C THR A 329 8.23 -8.69 16.85
N PHE A 330 7.15 -9.21 16.25
CA PHE A 330 5.79 -9.06 16.77
C PHE A 330 5.64 -9.64 18.18
N ILE A 331 6.10 -10.86 18.41
CA ILE A 331 6.02 -11.53 19.72
C ILE A 331 6.79 -10.71 20.77
N PHE A 332 8.00 -10.26 20.43
CA PHE A 332 8.84 -9.45 21.33
C PHE A 332 8.13 -8.14 21.70
N LEU A 333 7.65 -7.38 20.73
CA LEU A 333 7.01 -6.09 20.95
C LEU A 333 5.66 -6.22 21.67
N ASN A 334 4.89 -7.26 21.38
CA ASN A 334 3.63 -7.53 22.07
C ASN A 334 3.84 -7.86 23.55
N LYS A 335 4.86 -8.68 23.87
CA LYS A 335 5.25 -8.92 25.27
C LYS A 335 5.69 -7.62 25.98
N PHE A 336 6.44 -6.76 25.27
CA PHE A 336 6.85 -5.47 25.81
C PHE A 336 5.64 -4.57 26.11
N GLN A 337 4.66 -4.49 25.21
CA GLN A 337 3.45 -3.71 25.41
C GLN A 337 2.63 -4.21 26.60
N LYS A 338 2.45 -5.52 26.76
CA LYS A 338 1.71 -6.11 27.88
C LYS A 338 2.33 -5.81 29.23
N LYS A 339 3.68 -5.79 29.33
CA LYS A 339 4.40 -5.37 30.55
C LYS A 339 4.23 -3.88 30.89
N LEU A 340 3.70 -3.06 29.98
CA LEU A 340 3.44 -1.64 30.21
C LEU A 340 2.05 -1.36 30.77
N ILE A 341 1.14 -2.31 30.58
CA ILE A 341 -0.28 -2.22 31.00
C ILE A 341 -0.45 -2.80 32.41
N LEU A 342 0.46 -3.68 32.83
CA LEU A 342 0.60 -4.21 34.19
C LEU A 342 1.45 -3.27 35.06
#